data_19a7eab070e240016ed6f2c4ac233939
#
_entry.id   19a7eab070e240016ed6f2c4ac233939
#
_cell.length_a   1.000
_cell.length_b   1.000
_cell.length_c   1.000
_cell.angle_alpha   90.00
_cell.angle_beta   90.00
_cell.angle_gamma   90.00
#
_symmetry.space_group_name_H-M   'P 1'
#
loop_
_entity.id
_entity.type
_entity.pdbx_description
1 polymer ?
#
loop_
_entity_poly.entity_id
_entity_poly.type
_entity_poly.pdbx_seq_one_letter_code
_entity_poly.pdbx_strand_id
1 'polypeptide(L)'
;MGKLSHDEFLRRLRERNSHYADGEFEVLGEYAGISTPLRCRCLVCGDIWDGNPDSMLRRNSRCPKCGRRAAGKTSGKSRTLTHEAFVGRVADACPDIEIVGKYMGANTRLTVRCRTCGYSWDAFPVTILRSCSCPCCTNRVAVKEVNDLATTHPEIAAEWDYERNGELKPTDVVAGSSKRVWWRCPEGHEWQAIIYRRKASGGSCPVCGKSRGGF
;
A
#
# COMPACT_ATOMS: atom_id res chain seq x y z
N MET A 1 -56.88 0.32 -16.65
CA MET A 1 -55.87 -0.72 -17.00
C MET A 1 -56.05 -1.85 -16.01
N GLY A 2 -56.41 -3.06 -16.47
CA GLY A 2 -56.59 -4.23 -15.60
C GLY A 2 -55.32 -4.64 -14.88
N LYS A 3 -55.43 -5.09 -13.61
CA LYS A 3 -54.30 -5.69 -12.87
C LYS A 3 -53.78 -6.89 -13.62
N LEU A 4 -52.44 -6.95 -13.80
CA LEU A 4 -51.78 -8.12 -14.42
C LEU A 4 -52.03 -9.35 -13.53
N SER A 5 -52.35 -10.49 -14.12
CA SER A 5 -52.40 -11.75 -13.38
C SER A 5 -50.97 -12.26 -13.07
N HIS A 6 -50.86 -13.22 -12.13
CA HIS A 6 -49.57 -13.83 -11.79
C HIS A 6 -48.93 -14.52 -13.01
N ASP A 7 -49.71 -15.30 -13.72
CA ASP A 7 -49.20 -16.03 -14.91
C ASP A 7 -48.74 -15.10 -16.03
N GLU A 8 -49.50 -14.01 -16.27
CA GLU A 8 -49.13 -13.00 -17.25
C GLU A 8 -47.86 -12.22 -16.82
N PHE A 9 -47.69 -11.99 -15.51
CA PHE A 9 -46.46 -11.43 -14.99
C PHE A 9 -45.25 -12.34 -15.23
N LEU A 10 -45.36 -13.64 -14.91
CA LEU A 10 -44.27 -14.62 -15.13
C LEU A 10 -43.91 -14.77 -16.61
N ARG A 11 -44.95 -14.76 -17.50
CA ARG A 11 -44.72 -14.76 -18.94
C ARG A 11 -43.89 -13.55 -19.38
N ARG A 12 -44.30 -12.35 -19.00
CA ARG A 12 -43.55 -11.12 -19.31
C ARG A 12 -42.17 -11.08 -18.65
N LEU A 13 -42.03 -11.63 -17.46
CA LEU A 13 -40.73 -11.75 -16.78
C LEU A 13 -39.77 -12.62 -17.59
N ARG A 14 -40.25 -13.76 -18.12
CA ARG A 14 -39.44 -14.65 -18.97
C ARG A 14 -39.03 -13.98 -20.28
N GLU A 15 -39.87 -13.15 -20.85
CA GLU A 15 -39.58 -12.43 -22.09
C GLU A 15 -38.59 -11.26 -21.90
N ARG A 16 -38.62 -10.62 -20.73
CA ARG A 16 -37.91 -9.35 -20.50
C ARG A 16 -36.72 -9.42 -19.55
N ASN A 17 -36.59 -10.51 -18.81
CA ASN A 17 -35.51 -10.69 -17.84
C ASN A 17 -34.70 -11.92 -18.21
N SER A 18 -33.50 -11.70 -18.75
CA SER A 18 -32.61 -12.80 -19.18
C SER A 18 -32.19 -13.68 -18.00
N HIS A 19 -31.95 -13.12 -16.81
CA HIS A 19 -31.59 -13.88 -15.62
C HIS A 19 -32.69 -14.82 -15.14
N TYR A 20 -33.96 -14.46 -15.36
CA TYR A 20 -35.08 -15.34 -15.09
C TYR A 20 -35.27 -16.39 -16.21
N ALA A 21 -35.12 -15.98 -17.47
CA ALA A 21 -35.19 -16.87 -18.62
C ALA A 21 -34.08 -17.95 -18.56
N ASP A 22 -32.89 -17.60 -18.13
CA ASP A 22 -31.74 -18.50 -17.96
C ASP A 22 -31.81 -19.36 -16.69
N GLY A 23 -32.86 -19.21 -15.88
CA GLY A 23 -33.07 -20.01 -14.67
C GLY A 23 -32.13 -19.61 -13.51
N GLU A 24 -31.61 -18.36 -13.45
CA GLU A 24 -30.77 -17.91 -12.35
C GLU A 24 -31.55 -17.72 -11.04
N PHE A 25 -32.85 -17.51 -11.10
CA PHE A 25 -33.70 -17.39 -9.93
C PHE A 25 -35.14 -17.84 -10.20
N GLU A 26 -35.85 -18.16 -9.13
CA GLU A 26 -37.26 -18.52 -9.13
C GLU A 26 -38.09 -17.55 -8.29
N VAL A 27 -39.36 -17.42 -8.62
CA VAL A 27 -40.36 -16.65 -7.88
C VAL A 27 -41.08 -17.59 -6.92
N LEU A 28 -41.07 -17.26 -5.62
CA LEU A 28 -41.66 -18.06 -4.54
C LEU A 28 -43.06 -17.56 -4.11
N GLY A 29 -43.33 -16.27 -4.32
CA GLY A 29 -44.59 -15.63 -3.91
C GLY A 29 -45.51 -15.33 -5.07
N GLU A 30 -46.77 -14.97 -4.77
CA GLU A 30 -47.74 -14.53 -5.77
C GLU A 30 -47.57 -13.05 -6.12
N TYR A 31 -47.71 -12.74 -7.41
CA TYR A 31 -47.67 -11.35 -7.86
C TYR A 31 -48.93 -10.60 -7.45
N ALA A 32 -48.81 -9.62 -6.57
CA ALA A 32 -49.91 -8.81 -6.06
C ALA A 32 -49.95 -7.40 -6.67
N GLY A 33 -48.97 -7.03 -7.51
CA GLY A 33 -48.90 -5.75 -8.21
C GLY A 33 -47.47 -5.27 -8.39
N ILE A 34 -47.30 -4.27 -9.26
CA ILE A 34 -45.96 -3.77 -9.68
C ILE A 34 -45.13 -3.16 -8.54
N SER A 35 -45.79 -2.61 -7.51
CA SER A 35 -45.18 -1.97 -6.35
C SER A 35 -45.03 -2.89 -5.15
N THR A 36 -45.62 -4.10 -5.20
CA THR A 36 -45.56 -5.06 -4.09
C THR A 36 -44.32 -5.93 -4.25
N PRO A 37 -43.41 -5.95 -3.27
CA PRO A 37 -42.23 -6.82 -3.33
C PRO A 37 -42.62 -8.27 -3.50
N LEU A 38 -41.87 -8.99 -4.34
CA LEU A 38 -42.09 -10.37 -4.67
C LEU A 38 -40.95 -11.24 -4.18
N ARG A 39 -41.27 -12.25 -3.39
CA ARG A 39 -40.27 -13.14 -2.81
C ARG A 39 -39.66 -14.06 -3.87
N CYS A 40 -38.32 -14.05 -3.93
CA CYS A 40 -37.54 -14.79 -4.91
C CYS A 40 -36.41 -15.58 -4.25
N ARG A 41 -35.99 -16.67 -4.89
CA ARG A 41 -34.82 -17.46 -4.51
C ARG A 41 -33.80 -17.47 -5.66
N CYS A 42 -32.57 -17.20 -5.37
CA CYS A 42 -31.47 -17.35 -6.32
C CYS A 42 -31.03 -18.82 -6.43
N LEU A 43 -31.07 -19.37 -7.62
CA LEU A 43 -30.63 -20.75 -7.87
C LEU A 43 -29.09 -20.85 -8.01
N VAL A 44 -28.39 -19.70 -8.15
CA VAL A 44 -26.93 -19.65 -8.25
C VAL A 44 -26.25 -19.60 -6.87
N CYS A 45 -26.82 -18.86 -5.89
CA CYS A 45 -26.17 -18.66 -4.57
C CYS A 45 -27.06 -19.04 -3.38
N GLY A 46 -28.31 -19.51 -3.62
CA GLY A 46 -29.27 -19.90 -2.60
C GLY A 46 -29.92 -18.76 -1.81
N ASP A 47 -29.55 -17.50 -2.06
CA ASP A 47 -30.06 -16.33 -1.33
C ASP A 47 -31.55 -16.09 -1.64
N ILE A 48 -32.32 -15.70 -0.61
CA ILE A 48 -33.73 -15.37 -0.74
C ILE A 48 -33.86 -13.86 -0.52
N TRP A 49 -34.56 -13.18 -1.45
CA TRP A 49 -34.77 -11.73 -1.35
C TRP A 49 -36.16 -11.30 -1.81
N ASP A 50 -36.57 -10.12 -1.39
CA ASP A 50 -37.79 -9.49 -1.85
C ASP A 50 -37.46 -8.58 -3.04
N GLY A 51 -37.82 -9.02 -4.24
CA GLY A 51 -37.55 -8.33 -5.49
C GLY A 51 -38.66 -7.37 -5.87
N ASN A 52 -38.29 -6.23 -6.47
CA ASN A 52 -39.26 -5.28 -7.00
C ASN A 52 -39.69 -5.68 -8.41
N PRO A 53 -40.98 -5.99 -8.69
CA PRO A 53 -41.47 -6.43 -9.98
C PRO A 53 -41.19 -5.44 -11.13
N ASP A 54 -41.26 -4.14 -10.89
CA ASP A 54 -40.95 -3.13 -11.91
C ASP A 54 -39.49 -3.21 -12.35
N SER A 55 -38.58 -3.33 -11.37
CA SER A 55 -37.13 -3.50 -11.66
C SER A 55 -36.83 -4.79 -12.39
N MET A 56 -37.54 -5.87 -12.09
CA MET A 56 -37.38 -7.14 -12.77
C MET A 56 -37.79 -7.05 -14.25
N LEU A 57 -38.89 -6.37 -14.54
CA LEU A 57 -39.41 -6.23 -15.89
C LEU A 57 -38.70 -5.18 -16.74
N ARG A 58 -38.23 -4.08 -16.11
CA ARG A 58 -37.67 -2.90 -16.84
C ARG A 58 -36.14 -2.81 -16.81
N ARG A 59 -35.51 -3.33 -15.75
CA ARG A 59 -34.07 -3.16 -15.52
C ARG A 59 -33.30 -4.46 -15.59
N ASN A 60 -33.91 -5.57 -15.99
CA ASN A 60 -33.26 -6.88 -16.02
C ASN A 60 -32.56 -7.23 -14.69
N SER A 61 -33.24 -6.92 -13.55
CA SER A 61 -32.62 -7.09 -12.24
C SER A 61 -32.49 -8.56 -11.87
N ARG A 62 -31.44 -8.89 -11.16
CA ARG A 62 -31.07 -10.23 -10.69
C ARG A 62 -30.89 -10.25 -9.17
N CYS A 63 -30.51 -11.40 -8.62
CA CYS A 63 -30.15 -11.52 -7.21
C CYS A 63 -29.16 -10.41 -6.78
N PRO A 64 -29.49 -9.60 -5.74
CA PRO A 64 -28.61 -8.51 -5.30
C PRO A 64 -27.22 -8.95 -4.89
N LYS A 65 -27.09 -10.14 -4.28
CA LYS A 65 -25.82 -10.72 -3.86
C LYS A 65 -24.93 -11.10 -5.04
N CYS A 66 -25.51 -11.78 -6.04
CA CYS A 66 -24.82 -12.12 -7.28
C CYS A 66 -24.49 -10.87 -8.11
N GLY A 67 -25.40 -9.88 -8.15
CA GLY A 67 -25.18 -8.60 -8.83
C GLY A 67 -23.99 -7.83 -8.24
N ARG A 68 -23.92 -7.69 -6.91
CA ARG A 68 -22.78 -7.07 -6.23
C ARG A 68 -21.47 -7.81 -6.48
N ARG A 69 -21.50 -9.15 -6.47
CA ARG A 69 -20.32 -9.98 -6.76
C ARG A 69 -19.83 -9.82 -8.19
N ALA A 70 -20.73 -9.73 -9.15
CA ALA A 70 -20.41 -9.48 -10.56
C ALA A 70 -19.85 -8.05 -10.76
N ALA A 71 -20.51 -7.04 -10.20
CA ALA A 71 -20.05 -5.65 -10.24
C ALA A 71 -18.66 -5.46 -9.59
N GLY A 72 -18.40 -6.13 -8.46
CA GLY A 72 -17.09 -6.12 -7.80
C GLY A 72 -15.97 -6.71 -8.67
N LYS A 73 -16.24 -7.80 -9.40
CA LYS A 73 -15.29 -8.39 -10.36
C LYS A 73 -15.01 -7.47 -11.54
N THR A 74 -16.00 -6.77 -12.05
CA THR A 74 -15.86 -5.87 -13.19
C THR A 74 -15.16 -4.56 -12.79
N SER A 75 -15.50 -3.98 -11.64
CA SER A 75 -14.85 -2.79 -11.10
C SER A 75 -13.37 -3.02 -10.76
N GLY A 76 -13.03 -4.19 -10.21
CA GLY A 76 -11.65 -4.54 -9.89
C GLY A 76 -10.76 -4.66 -11.14
N LYS A 77 -11.26 -5.31 -12.20
CA LYS A 77 -10.52 -5.45 -13.47
C LYS A 77 -10.34 -4.12 -14.21
N SER A 78 -11.32 -3.22 -14.14
CA SER A 78 -11.27 -1.91 -14.83
C SER A 78 -10.33 -0.89 -14.15
N ARG A 79 -9.95 -1.10 -12.87
CA ARG A 79 -9.10 -0.18 -12.09
C ARG A 79 -7.65 -0.63 -11.95
N THR A 80 -7.34 -1.85 -12.30
CA THR A 80 -5.97 -2.36 -12.18
C THR A 80 -5.19 -1.99 -13.43
N LEU A 81 -4.18 -1.14 -13.27
CA LEU A 81 -3.23 -0.82 -14.33
C LEU A 81 -2.50 -2.10 -14.79
N THR A 82 -2.13 -2.18 -16.06
CA THR A 82 -1.18 -3.19 -16.52
C THR A 82 0.21 -2.90 -15.97
N HIS A 83 1.11 -3.88 -16.02
CA HIS A 83 2.50 -3.68 -15.60
C HIS A 83 3.17 -2.56 -16.38
N GLU A 84 3.03 -2.56 -17.72
CA GLU A 84 3.62 -1.59 -18.63
C GLU A 84 3.08 -0.17 -18.37
N ALA A 85 1.77 -0.03 -18.17
CA ALA A 85 1.15 1.24 -17.84
C ALA A 85 1.62 1.79 -16.48
N PHE A 86 1.84 0.90 -15.49
CA PHE A 86 2.39 1.30 -14.19
C PHE A 86 3.85 1.72 -14.30
N VAL A 87 4.69 0.95 -15.04
CA VAL A 87 6.11 1.29 -15.27
C VAL A 87 6.24 2.64 -15.97
N GLY A 88 5.45 2.88 -17.04
CA GLY A 88 5.44 4.17 -17.73
C GLY A 88 5.08 5.33 -16.79
N ARG A 89 4.02 5.14 -15.97
CA ARG A 89 3.61 6.16 -14.99
C ARG A 89 4.67 6.46 -13.93
N VAL A 90 5.42 5.45 -13.48
CA VAL A 90 6.53 5.66 -12.53
C VAL A 90 7.71 6.34 -13.23
N ALA A 91 8.04 5.98 -14.46
CA ALA A 91 9.11 6.62 -15.21
C ALA A 91 8.86 8.13 -15.42
N ASP A 92 7.61 8.51 -15.70
CA ASP A 92 7.21 9.91 -15.88
C ASP A 92 7.22 10.68 -14.54
N ALA A 93 6.69 10.08 -13.47
CA ALA A 93 6.52 10.76 -12.18
C ALA A 93 7.78 10.73 -11.31
N CYS A 94 8.56 9.67 -11.38
CA CYS A 94 9.71 9.37 -10.50
C CYS A 94 10.91 8.86 -11.32
N PRO A 95 11.58 9.70 -12.12
CA PRO A 95 12.61 9.29 -13.08
C PRO A 95 13.80 8.57 -12.45
N ASP A 96 14.09 8.85 -11.17
CA ASP A 96 15.20 8.21 -10.43
C ASP A 96 14.85 6.82 -9.87
N ILE A 97 13.61 6.35 -10.07
CA ILE A 97 13.15 5.05 -9.55
C ILE A 97 12.91 4.09 -10.71
N GLU A 98 13.56 2.95 -10.66
CA GLU A 98 13.38 1.84 -11.60
C GLU A 98 12.50 0.74 -10.98
N ILE A 99 11.52 0.26 -11.74
CA ILE A 99 10.72 -0.91 -11.36
C ILE A 99 11.49 -2.18 -11.76
N VAL A 100 11.86 -3.01 -10.78
CA VAL A 100 12.55 -4.29 -10.99
C VAL A 100 11.58 -5.46 -10.88
N GLY A 101 10.68 -5.41 -9.91
CA GLY A 101 9.66 -6.45 -9.69
C GLY A 101 8.43 -6.28 -10.58
N LYS A 102 7.62 -7.34 -10.68
CA LYS A 102 6.37 -7.31 -11.45
C LYS A 102 5.26 -6.61 -10.67
N TYR A 103 4.58 -5.64 -11.30
CA TYR A 103 3.40 -5.02 -10.73
C TYR A 103 2.21 -5.97 -10.80
N MET A 104 1.65 -6.32 -9.64
CA MET A 104 0.52 -7.24 -9.47
C MET A 104 -0.73 -6.56 -8.90
N GLY A 105 -0.75 -5.20 -8.87
CA GLY A 105 -1.86 -4.41 -8.35
C GLY A 105 -1.45 -3.51 -7.19
N ALA A 106 -2.33 -2.56 -6.84
CA ALA A 106 -2.04 -1.48 -5.89
C ALA A 106 -1.67 -1.94 -4.46
N ASN A 107 -2.16 -3.12 -4.07
CA ASN A 107 -2.00 -3.67 -2.71
C ASN A 107 -0.88 -4.72 -2.59
N THR A 108 -0.09 -4.92 -3.65
CA THR A 108 1.04 -5.86 -3.66
C THR A 108 2.34 -5.08 -3.70
N ARG A 109 3.27 -5.40 -2.80
CA ARG A 109 4.61 -4.81 -2.84
C ARG A 109 5.35 -5.30 -4.07
N LEU A 110 6.23 -4.45 -4.60
CA LEU A 110 7.14 -4.80 -5.67
C LEU A 110 8.52 -4.21 -5.40
N THR A 111 9.54 -4.87 -5.93
CA THR A 111 10.92 -4.43 -5.81
C THR A 111 11.20 -3.27 -6.75
N VAL A 112 11.80 -2.23 -6.23
CA VAL A 112 12.26 -1.05 -6.98
C VAL A 112 13.73 -0.80 -6.69
N ARG A 113 14.41 -0.08 -7.59
CA ARG A 113 15.81 0.31 -7.49
C ARG A 113 15.95 1.81 -7.69
N CYS A 114 16.81 2.43 -6.90
CA CYS A 114 17.23 3.81 -7.12
C CYS A 114 18.32 3.87 -8.20
N ARG A 115 18.13 4.67 -9.23
CA ARG A 115 19.14 4.87 -10.30
C ARG A 115 20.36 5.62 -9.81
N THR A 116 20.20 6.48 -8.79
CA THR A 116 21.27 7.32 -8.23
C THR A 116 22.25 6.52 -7.38
N CYS A 117 21.75 5.70 -6.43
CA CYS A 117 22.63 5.00 -5.48
C CYS A 117 22.62 3.46 -5.63
N GLY A 118 21.84 2.89 -6.55
CA GLY A 118 21.71 1.46 -6.76
C GLY A 118 20.93 0.69 -5.70
N TYR A 119 20.49 1.33 -4.61
CA TYR A 119 19.76 0.67 -3.53
C TYR A 119 18.42 0.13 -4.01
N SER A 120 18.12 -1.11 -3.65
CA SER A 120 16.85 -1.77 -3.99
C SER A 120 16.04 -2.04 -2.72
N TRP A 121 14.72 -1.83 -2.81
CA TRP A 121 13.78 -2.07 -1.69
C TRP A 121 12.40 -2.46 -2.18
N ASP A 122 11.60 -3.03 -1.29
CA ASP A 122 10.21 -3.38 -1.57
C ASP A 122 9.25 -2.29 -1.09
N ALA A 123 8.40 -1.81 -1.98
CA ALA A 123 7.43 -0.76 -1.68
C ALA A 123 6.05 -1.04 -2.29
N PHE A 124 5.01 -0.43 -1.71
CA PHE A 124 3.70 -0.42 -2.32
C PHE A 124 3.66 0.59 -3.48
N PRO A 125 2.95 0.30 -4.58
CA PRO A 125 2.80 1.19 -5.72
C PRO A 125 2.40 2.63 -5.36
N VAL A 126 1.47 2.78 -4.42
CA VAL A 126 1.01 4.09 -3.94
C VAL A 126 2.12 4.87 -3.23
N THR A 127 2.98 4.19 -2.47
CA THR A 127 4.11 4.81 -1.77
C THR A 127 5.17 5.31 -2.77
N ILE A 128 5.45 4.52 -3.80
CA ILE A 128 6.40 4.88 -4.86
C ILE A 128 5.97 6.18 -5.52
N LEU A 129 4.73 6.24 -6.04
CA LEU A 129 4.19 7.41 -6.74
C LEU A 129 4.00 8.64 -5.83
N ARG A 130 3.80 8.44 -4.52
CA ARG A 130 3.59 9.54 -3.57
C ARG A 130 4.89 10.19 -3.13
N SER A 131 5.94 9.41 -2.91
CA SER A 131 7.19 9.91 -2.35
C SER A 131 8.27 10.19 -3.40
N CYS A 132 8.31 9.44 -4.50
CA CYS A 132 9.34 9.47 -5.54
C CYS A 132 10.77 9.55 -4.96
N SER A 133 11.00 8.98 -3.78
CA SER A 133 12.25 9.14 -3.04
C SER A 133 12.84 7.81 -2.61
N CYS A 134 14.14 7.69 -2.77
CA CYS A 134 14.91 6.57 -2.28
C CYS A 134 15.15 6.70 -0.76
N PRO A 135 14.85 5.69 0.06
CA PRO A 135 15.09 5.74 1.49
C PRO A 135 16.58 5.82 1.87
N CYS A 136 17.49 5.35 1.01
CA CYS A 136 18.93 5.52 1.17
C CYS A 136 19.36 6.96 0.89
N CYS A 137 19.01 7.53 -0.26
CA CYS A 137 19.37 8.92 -0.62
C CYS A 137 18.77 9.96 0.34
N THR A 138 17.62 9.66 0.95
CA THR A 138 17.00 10.52 1.99
C THR A 138 17.44 10.21 3.40
N ASN A 139 18.47 9.37 3.59
CA ASN A 139 19.03 8.98 4.90
C ASN A 139 18.01 8.38 5.88
N ARG A 140 16.96 7.73 5.40
CA ARG A 140 15.97 7.00 6.22
C ARG A 140 16.43 5.59 6.57
N VAL A 141 17.30 5.01 5.72
CA VAL A 141 17.87 3.68 5.88
C VAL A 141 19.37 3.80 5.72
N ALA A 142 20.12 3.20 6.64
CA ALA A 142 21.56 3.06 6.50
C ALA A 142 21.86 1.92 5.53
N VAL A 143 22.68 2.19 4.54
CA VAL A 143 23.18 1.22 3.56
C VAL A 143 24.71 1.24 3.68
N LYS A 144 25.26 0.10 4.07
CA LYS A 144 26.69 -0.09 4.26
C LYS A 144 27.47 0.33 3.02
N GLU A 145 28.57 1.03 3.19
CA GLU A 145 29.44 1.53 2.13
C GLU A 145 28.80 2.57 1.18
N VAL A 146 27.59 3.07 1.53
CA VAL A 146 26.87 4.08 0.73
C VAL A 146 26.60 5.34 1.54
N ASN A 147 25.78 5.26 2.60
CA ASN A 147 25.36 6.42 3.39
C ASN A 147 25.43 6.20 4.91
N ASP A 148 26.02 5.09 5.33
CA ASP A 148 26.24 4.81 6.76
C ASP A 148 27.23 5.77 7.39
N LEU A 149 27.23 5.84 8.73
CA LEU A 149 28.07 6.75 9.50
C LEU A 149 29.56 6.46 9.31
N ALA A 150 29.94 5.16 9.21
CA ALA A 150 31.34 4.78 9.06
C ALA A 150 31.90 5.25 7.72
N THR A 151 31.10 5.19 6.65
CA THR A 151 31.47 5.61 5.31
C THR A 151 31.47 7.13 5.14
N THR A 152 30.42 7.80 5.68
CA THR A 152 30.25 9.24 5.45
C THR A 152 31.00 10.13 6.44
N HIS A 153 31.29 9.64 7.66
CA HIS A 153 31.95 10.38 8.75
C HIS A 153 32.89 9.43 9.52
N PRO A 154 33.96 8.93 8.88
CA PRO A 154 34.87 7.97 9.50
C PRO A 154 35.55 8.51 10.77
N GLU A 155 35.78 9.82 10.83
CA GLU A 155 36.35 10.51 12.00
C GLU A 155 35.44 10.44 13.22
N ILE A 156 34.13 10.55 13.03
CA ILE A 156 33.13 10.38 14.09
C ILE A 156 32.98 8.91 14.47
N ALA A 157 32.96 8.04 13.47
CA ALA A 157 32.84 6.60 13.67
C ALA A 157 34.03 6.00 14.41
N ALA A 158 35.23 6.58 14.31
CA ALA A 158 36.44 6.17 15.07
C ALA A 158 36.27 6.30 16.59
N GLU A 159 35.39 7.19 17.06
CA GLU A 159 35.08 7.37 18.48
C GLU A 159 33.89 6.49 18.95
N TRP A 160 33.45 5.54 18.13
CA TRP A 160 32.35 4.65 18.51
C TRP A 160 32.77 3.67 19.61
N ASP A 161 32.00 3.61 20.71
CA ASP A 161 32.26 2.65 21.77
C ASP A 161 31.59 1.31 21.45
N TYR A 162 32.35 0.38 20.87
CA TYR A 162 31.85 -0.92 20.44
C TYR A 162 31.40 -1.83 21.62
N GLU A 163 32.00 -1.65 22.80
CA GLU A 163 31.64 -2.46 23.98
C GLU A 163 30.25 -2.06 24.50
N ARG A 164 30.02 -0.75 24.68
CA ARG A 164 28.80 -0.23 25.28
C ARG A 164 27.63 -0.14 24.30
N ASN A 165 27.89 -0.07 23.02
CA ASN A 165 26.83 -0.08 21.99
C ASN A 165 26.42 -1.50 21.57
N GLY A 166 27.11 -2.54 22.04
CA GLY A 166 26.80 -3.94 21.77
C GLY A 166 26.84 -4.27 20.28
N GLU A 167 25.76 -4.83 19.76
CA GLU A 167 25.70 -5.24 18.34
C GLU A 167 25.54 -4.08 17.36
N LEU A 168 25.12 -2.88 17.85
CA LEU A 168 24.91 -1.72 16.98
C LEU A 168 26.26 -1.14 16.53
N LYS A 169 26.45 -1.04 15.22
CA LYS A 169 27.69 -0.56 14.59
C LYS A 169 27.47 0.78 13.88
N PRO A 170 28.55 1.54 13.62
CA PRO A 170 28.45 2.77 12.81
C PRO A 170 27.92 2.52 11.38
N THR A 171 28.07 1.30 10.86
CA THR A 171 27.53 0.87 9.57
C THR A 171 26.02 0.67 9.56
N ASP A 172 25.37 0.58 10.75
CA ASP A 172 23.94 0.32 10.86
C ASP A 172 23.13 1.61 11.04
N VAL A 173 23.79 2.75 11.02
CA VAL A 173 23.18 4.06 11.28
C VAL A 173 23.65 5.10 10.29
N VAL A 174 22.80 6.08 10.01
CA VAL A 174 23.16 7.26 9.21
C VAL A 174 23.61 8.40 10.12
N ALA A 175 24.41 9.34 9.61
CA ALA A 175 24.90 10.49 10.36
C ALA A 175 23.77 11.42 10.88
N GLY A 176 22.58 11.39 10.25
CA GLY A 176 21.37 12.11 10.69
C GLY A 176 20.52 11.38 11.73
N SER A 177 20.95 10.22 12.23
CA SER A 177 20.17 9.41 13.17
C SER A 177 19.95 10.10 14.50
N SER A 178 18.71 10.01 15.03
CA SER A 178 18.36 10.49 16.38
C SER A 178 18.68 9.48 17.49
N LYS A 179 19.30 8.35 17.17
CA LYS A 179 19.70 7.36 18.17
C LYS A 179 20.76 7.98 19.11
N ARG A 180 20.61 7.67 20.40
CA ARG A 180 21.61 7.98 21.43
C ARG A 180 22.53 6.78 21.60
N VAL A 181 23.85 7.00 21.46
CA VAL A 181 24.87 5.95 21.52
C VAL A 181 26.04 6.40 22.42
N TRP A 182 26.87 5.44 22.79
CA TRP A 182 28.09 5.65 23.52
C TRP A 182 29.26 5.99 22.60
N TRP A 183 30.08 6.92 23.04
CA TRP A 183 31.27 7.38 22.37
C TRP A 183 32.45 7.28 23.30
N ARG A 184 33.62 6.97 22.76
CA ARG A 184 34.90 6.94 23.49
C ARG A 184 35.96 7.73 22.70
N CYS A 185 36.50 8.80 23.27
CA CYS A 185 37.56 9.57 22.61
C CYS A 185 38.92 8.87 22.72
N PRO A 186 39.95 9.30 21.97
CA PRO A 186 41.31 8.74 22.05
C PRO A 186 41.91 8.81 23.45
N GLU A 187 41.53 9.81 24.26
CA GLU A 187 41.97 9.98 25.66
C GLU A 187 41.21 9.07 26.64
N GLY A 188 40.32 8.17 26.13
CA GLY A 188 39.59 7.21 26.96
C GLY A 188 38.33 7.76 27.64
N HIS A 189 37.94 9.01 27.45
CA HIS A 189 36.70 9.53 28.02
C HIS A 189 35.49 8.94 27.32
N GLU A 190 34.50 8.54 28.09
CA GLU A 190 33.28 7.93 27.62
C GLU A 190 32.06 8.82 27.89
N TRP A 191 31.15 8.93 26.92
CA TRP A 191 29.89 9.70 27.09
C TRP A 191 28.80 9.21 26.13
N GLN A 192 27.58 9.60 26.43
CA GLN A 192 26.45 9.38 25.53
C GLN A 192 26.09 10.66 24.79
N ALA A 193 25.88 10.53 23.47
CA ALA A 193 25.33 11.62 22.67
C ALA A 193 24.48 11.07 21.51
N ILE A 194 23.57 11.91 21.01
CA ILE A 194 22.79 11.62 19.83
C ILE A 194 23.68 11.79 18.59
N ILE A 195 23.59 10.85 17.65
CA ILE A 195 24.47 10.78 16.48
C ILE A 195 24.44 12.08 15.67
N TYR A 196 23.26 12.61 15.30
CA TYR A 196 23.18 13.83 14.50
C TYR A 196 23.77 15.05 15.21
N ARG A 197 23.74 15.11 16.55
CA ARG A 197 24.33 16.21 17.33
C ARG A 197 25.84 16.18 17.31
N ARG A 198 26.44 15.00 17.26
CA ARG A 198 27.89 14.85 17.09
C ARG A 198 28.38 15.48 15.79
N LYS A 199 27.64 15.31 14.70
CA LYS A 199 27.92 15.96 13.42
C LYS A 199 27.78 17.49 13.50
N ALA A 200 26.69 17.99 14.10
CA ALA A 200 26.37 19.43 14.13
C ALA A 200 27.30 20.26 15.02
N SER A 201 27.80 19.67 16.12
CA SER A 201 28.63 20.39 17.14
C SER A 201 30.13 20.29 16.92
N GLY A 202 30.61 19.86 15.75
CA GLY A 202 32.02 19.63 15.48
C GLY A 202 32.66 18.53 16.34
N GLY A 203 31.82 17.75 16.99
CA GLY A 203 32.11 16.43 17.51
C GLY A 203 33.07 16.29 18.69
N SER A 204 33.38 17.34 19.44
CA SER A 204 34.37 17.25 20.53
C SER A 204 33.87 16.45 21.74
N CYS A 205 34.73 15.63 22.33
CA CYS A 205 34.55 15.09 23.67
C CYS A 205 34.20 16.19 24.66
N PRO A 206 33.14 16.07 25.48
CA PRO A 206 32.75 17.13 26.42
C PRO A 206 33.80 17.41 27.51
N VAL A 207 34.70 16.47 27.78
CA VAL A 207 35.81 16.62 28.71
C VAL A 207 36.99 17.32 28.03
N CYS A 208 37.46 16.76 26.89
CA CYS A 208 38.58 17.36 26.14
C CYS A 208 38.24 18.75 25.56
N GLY A 209 36.98 18.96 25.14
CA GLY A 209 36.52 20.23 24.57
C GLY A 209 36.50 21.36 25.58
N LYS A 210 36.20 21.07 26.83
CA LYS A 210 36.28 22.07 27.93
C LYS A 210 37.72 22.47 28.24
N SER A 211 38.68 21.56 28.05
CA SER A 211 40.11 21.85 28.29
C SER A 211 40.74 22.73 27.20
N ARG A 212 40.13 22.86 26.01
CA ARG A 212 40.61 23.71 24.90
C ARG A 212 39.98 25.10 24.88
N GLY A 213 38.98 25.37 25.73
CA GLY A 213 38.26 26.65 25.83
C GLY A 213 38.62 27.51 27.02
N GLY A 214 39.72 27.23 27.72
CA GLY A 214 40.21 28.01 28.84
C GLY A 214 41.38 28.89 28.43
N PHE A 215 41.07 30.05 27.84
CA PHE A 215 41.88 31.30 27.90
C PHE A 215 40.91 32.46 27.89
#